data_6f71ce8b2a5c019e85a8fff4d67e56cc
#
_entry.id   6f71ce8b2a5c019e85a8fff4d67e56cc
#
_cell.length_a   1.000
_cell.length_b   1.000
_cell.length_c   1.000
_cell.angle_alpha   90.00
_cell.angle_beta   90.00
_cell.angle_gamma   90.00
#
_symmetry.space_group_name_H-M   'P 1'
#
loop_
_entity.id
_entity.type
_entity.pdbx_description
1 polymer ?
#
loop_
_entity_poly.entity_id
_entity_poly.type
_entity_poly.pdbx_seq_one_letter_code
_entity_poly.pdbx_strand_id
1 'polypeptide(L)'
;INPVQELRKMAPSPLDYPLDYRAVIQAYSGQIRQLEWSSFGDIPFYIVQTDTKDIVVNANKSDGISLLNLRPEEIRSVLSQIHGIGTTADIKLLDAYDTYYISRKRNLELPVWKVSIQDVDNSCYYINPRNGQYRYVNTPSRWNHWMYPALHSLNLKFLVDHPVLW
;
A
#
# COMPACT_ATOMS: atom_id res chain seq x y z
N ILE A 1 11.96 13.96 -7.83
CA ILE A 1 10.84 13.08 -8.26
C ILE A 1 9.89 12.92 -7.07
N ASN A 2 8.60 13.05 -7.31
CA ASN A 2 7.59 12.76 -6.30
C ASN A 2 6.97 11.37 -6.57
N PRO A 3 7.41 10.33 -5.86
CA PRO A 3 6.99 8.96 -6.15
C PRO A 3 5.48 8.73 -6.06
N VAL A 4 4.80 9.48 -5.18
CA VAL A 4 3.35 9.40 -5.01
C VAL A 4 2.63 9.89 -6.27
N GLN A 5 3.13 10.95 -6.88
CA GLN A 5 2.58 11.45 -8.16
C GLN A 5 2.87 10.48 -9.31
N GLU A 6 4.07 9.91 -9.34
CA GLU A 6 4.42 8.93 -10.38
C GLU A 6 3.56 7.67 -10.29
N LEU A 7 3.33 7.14 -9.09
CA LEU A 7 2.39 6.03 -8.90
C LEU A 7 0.98 6.34 -9.43
N ARG A 8 0.49 7.56 -9.19
CA ARG A 8 -0.83 7.98 -9.70
C ARG A 8 -0.87 8.09 -11.22
N LYS A 9 0.21 8.57 -11.85
CA LYS A 9 0.30 8.69 -13.31
C LYS A 9 0.31 7.32 -14.02
N MET A 10 0.80 6.28 -13.35
CA MET A 10 0.83 4.93 -13.89
C MET A 10 -0.54 4.24 -13.89
N ALA A 11 -1.53 4.80 -13.18
CA ALA A 11 -2.86 4.19 -13.07
C ALA A 11 -3.49 3.98 -14.45
N PRO A 12 -3.89 2.74 -14.78
CA PRO A 12 -4.57 2.47 -16.03
C PRO A 12 -5.96 3.11 -16.06
N SER A 13 -6.47 3.40 -17.27
CA SER A 13 -7.86 3.80 -17.41
C SER A 13 -8.79 2.67 -16.93
N PRO A 14 -9.91 2.99 -16.27
CA PRO A 14 -10.92 1.97 -15.89
C PRO A 14 -11.39 1.10 -17.06
N LEU A 15 -11.39 1.66 -18.29
CA LEU A 15 -11.75 0.93 -19.50
C LEU A 15 -10.72 -0.13 -19.92
N ASP A 16 -9.49 -0.02 -19.42
CA ASP A 16 -8.37 -0.93 -19.73
C ASP A 16 -8.18 -2.01 -18.65
N TYR A 17 -9.06 -2.07 -17.65
CA TYR A 17 -9.00 -3.11 -16.63
C TYR A 17 -9.30 -4.48 -17.24
N PRO A 18 -8.38 -5.47 -17.13
CA PRO A 18 -8.60 -6.81 -17.67
C PRO A 18 -9.87 -7.49 -17.16
N LEU A 19 -10.18 -7.33 -15.86
CA LEU A 19 -11.43 -7.82 -15.30
C LEU A 19 -12.56 -6.78 -15.49
N ASP A 20 -13.64 -7.19 -16.15
CA ASP A 20 -14.80 -6.34 -16.35
C ASP A 20 -15.50 -6.08 -15.01
N TYR A 21 -15.83 -4.82 -14.72
CA TYR A 21 -16.53 -4.42 -13.50
C TYR A 21 -17.89 -5.11 -13.35
N ARG A 22 -18.54 -5.48 -14.46
CA ARG A 22 -19.84 -6.19 -14.45
C ARG A 22 -19.72 -7.58 -13.85
N ALA A 23 -18.60 -8.27 -14.07
CA ALA A 23 -18.31 -9.55 -13.44
C ALA A 23 -18.21 -9.42 -11.90
N VAL A 24 -17.64 -8.33 -11.42
CA VAL A 24 -17.55 -8.03 -9.98
C VAL A 24 -18.92 -7.73 -9.40
N ILE A 25 -19.71 -6.89 -10.06
CA ILE A 25 -21.08 -6.58 -9.63
C ILE A 25 -21.93 -7.87 -9.58
N GLN A 26 -21.81 -8.75 -10.55
CA GLN A 26 -22.53 -10.02 -10.56
C GLN A 26 -22.10 -10.94 -9.41
N ALA A 27 -20.81 -11.03 -9.14
CA ALA A 27 -20.28 -11.88 -8.07
C ALA A 27 -20.73 -11.45 -6.67
N TYR A 28 -20.91 -10.15 -6.45
CA TYR A 28 -21.32 -9.56 -5.17
C TYR A 28 -22.74 -8.98 -5.22
N SER A 29 -23.58 -9.47 -6.12
CA SER A 29 -24.97 -9.03 -6.28
C SER A 29 -25.73 -9.12 -4.95
N GLY A 30 -26.46 -8.04 -4.60
CA GLY A 30 -27.22 -7.94 -3.35
C GLY A 30 -26.39 -7.52 -2.12
N GLN A 31 -25.06 -7.50 -2.21
CA GLN A 31 -24.17 -7.10 -1.12
C GLN A 31 -23.48 -5.76 -1.38
N ILE A 32 -23.33 -5.39 -2.65
CA ILE A 32 -22.55 -4.23 -3.07
C ILE A 32 -23.30 -2.92 -2.81
N ARG A 33 -22.64 -1.98 -2.13
CA ARG A 33 -23.10 -0.60 -1.94
C ARG A 33 -22.40 0.35 -2.90
N GLN A 34 -21.12 0.18 -3.07
CA GLN A 34 -20.30 1.01 -3.94
C GLN A 34 -19.17 0.18 -4.54
N LEU A 35 -18.82 0.50 -5.78
CA LEU A 35 -17.68 -0.05 -6.49
C LEU A 35 -16.75 1.10 -6.87
N GLU A 36 -15.47 0.98 -6.50
CA GLU A 36 -14.44 1.95 -6.86
C GLU A 36 -13.36 1.29 -7.72
N TRP A 37 -12.89 2.02 -8.74
CA TRP A 37 -11.68 1.68 -9.48
C TRP A 37 -10.48 2.23 -8.73
N SER A 38 -9.45 1.43 -8.57
CA SER A 38 -8.19 1.85 -7.95
C SER A 38 -7.02 1.10 -8.56
N SER A 39 -5.81 1.49 -8.17
CA SER A 39 -4.59 0.83 -8.62
C SER A 39 -3.42 1.07 -7.66
N PHE A 40 -2.46 0.15 -7.69
CA PHE A 40 -1.11 0.37 -7.18
C PHE A 40 -0.18 0.48 -8.39
N GLY A 41 0.25 1.70 -8.74
CA GLY A 41 0.90 1.94 -10.02
C GLY A 41 0.02 1.48 -11.18
N ASP A 42 0.53 0.59 -12.02
CA ASP A 42 -0.17 0.00 -13.16
C ASP A 42 -0.96 -1.28 -12.83
N ILE A 43 -1.02 -1.67 -11.56
CA ILE A 43 -1.76 -2.86 -11.11
C ILE A 43 -3.18 -2.46 -10.71
N PRO A 44 -4.21 -2.79 -11.53
CA PRO A 44 -5.59 -2.39 -11.26
C PRO A 44 -6.26 -3.32 -10.26
N PHE A 45 -7.16 -2.75 -9.48
CA PHE A 45 -8.08 -3.49 -8.61
C PHE A 45 -9.38 -2.73 -8.40
N TYR A 46 -10.41 -3.44 -7.93
CA TYR A 46 -11.68 -2.86 -7.52
C TYR A 46 -11.80 -2.89 -6.00
N ILE A 47 -12.37 -1.83 -5.44
CA ILE A 47 -12.80 -1.81 -4.04
C ILE A 47 -14.31 -1.95 -4.02
N VAL A 48 -14.78 -3.07 -3.49
CA VAL A 48 -16.20 -3.38 -3.31
C VAL A 48 -16.59 -3.03 -1.88
N GLN A 49 -17.37 -1.98 -1.71
CA GLN A 49 -17.90 -1.61 -0.40
C GLN A 49 -19.23 -2.34 -0.16
N THR A 50 -19.30 -3.05 0.96
CA THR A 50 -20.50 -3.72 1.44
C THR A 50 -20.95 -3.10 2.76
N ASP A 51 -22.06 -3.57 3.34
CA ASP A 51 -22.55 -3.07 4.63
C ASP A 51 -21.60 -3.38 5.79
N THR A 52 -20.77 -4.41 5.67
CA THR A 52 -19.95 -4.93 6.77
C THR A 52 -18.45 -4.69 6.58
N LYS A 53 -17.97 -4.63 5.34
CA LYS A 53 -16.53 -4.55 5.03
C LYS A 53 -16.28 -4.09 3.61
N ASP A 54 -15.03 -3.71 3.34
CA ASP A 54 -14.50 -3.51 2.01
C ASP A 54 -13.83 -4.80 1.52
N ILE A 55 -14.10 -5.15 0.27
CA ILE A 55 -13.49 -6.30 -0.41
C ILE A 55 -12.67 -5.75 -1.56
N VAL A 56 -11.40 -6.12 -1.65
CA VAL A 56 -10.51 -5.65 -2.71
C VAL A 56 -10.27 -6.79 -3.70
N VAL A 57 -10.76 -6.60 -4.91
CA VAL A 57 -10.74 -7.60 -5.99
C VAL A 57 -9.64 -7.28 -6.98
N ASN A 58 -8.79 -8.26 -7.27
CA ASN A 58 -7.76 -8.12 -8.29
C ASN A 58 -8.41 -7.96 -9.67
N ALA A 59 -8.12 -6.85 -10.34
CA ALA A 59 -8.62 -6.56 -11.68
C ALA A 59 -7.60 -6.81 -12.79
N ASN A 60 -6.40 -7.28 -12.45
CA ASN A 60 -5.32 -7.54 -13.41
C ASN A 60 -5.42 -8.90 -14.10
N LYS A 61 -6.44 -9.69 -13.77
CA LYS A 61 -6.72 -11.00 -14.36
C LYS A 61 -8.17 -11.06 -14.81
N SER A 62 -8.40 -11.54 -16.03
CA SER A 62 -9.73 -11.67 -16.61
C SER A 62 -10.40 -13.03 -16.35
N ASP A 63 -9.71 -13.97 -15.74
CA ASP A 63 -10.09 -15.39 -15.61
C ASP A 63 -10.91 -15.71 -14.36
N GLY A 64 -11.45 -14.71 -13.69
CA GLY A 64 -12.34 -14.91 -12.55
C GLY A 64 -12.12 -13.90 -11.42
N ILE A 65 -12.88 -14.09 -10.36
CA ILE A 65 -12.82 -13.23 -9.16
C ILE A 65 -11.78 -13.78 -8.19
N SER A 66 -10.81 -12.94 -7.85
CA SER A 66 -9.81 -13.23 -6.82
C SER A 66 -9.54 -11.97 -5.99
N LEU A 67 -9.21 -12.15 -4.72
CA LEU A 67 -8.85 -11.04 -3.85
C LEU A 67 -7.46 -10.51 -4.22
N LEU A 68 -7.25 -9.21 -4.04
CA LEU A 68 -5.94 -8.60 -4.23
C LEU A 68 -4.92 -9.20 -3.24
N ASN A 69 -3.78 -9.58 -3.78
CA ASN A 69 -2.61 -9.97 -3.00
C ASN A 69 -1.36 -9.62 -3.79
N LEU A 70 -0.82 -8.42 -3.53
CA LEU A 70 0.36 -7.92 -4.23
C LEU A 70 1.59 -8.75 -3.85
N ARG A 71 2.24 -9.31 -4.86
CA ARG A 71 3.47 -10.10 -4.68
C ARG A 71 4.71 -9.21 -4.77
N PRO A 72 5.83 -9.62 -4.16
CA PRO A 72 7.08 -8.87 -4.21
C PRO A 72 7.54 -8.53 -5.63
N GLU A 73 7.34 -9.45 -6.60
CA GLU A 73 7.72 -9.26 -8.00
C GLU A 73 6.91 -8.13 -8.66
N GLU A 74 5.61 -8.09 -8.37
CA GLU A 74 4.72 -7.05 -8.89
C GLU A 74 5.09 -5.67 -8.32
N ILE A 75 5.34 -5.60 -7.02
CA ILE A 75 5.80 -4.39 -6.33
C ILE A 75 7.13 -3.92 -6.90
N ARG A 76 8.08 -4.82 -7.08
CA ARG A 76 9.39 -4.51 -7.65
C ARG A 76 9.25 -3.96 -9.07
N SER A 77 8.41 -4.56 -9.89
CA SER A 77 8.14 -4.09 -11.27
C SER A 77 7.60 -2.67 -11.30
N VAL A 78 6.63 -2.35 -10.46
CA VAL A 78 6.06 -0.99 -10.34
C VAL A 78 7.13 0.00 -9.88
N LEU A 79 7.83 -0.29 -8.80
CA LEU A 79 8.78 0.65 -8.22
C LEU A 79 10.03 0.85 -9.08
N SER A 80 10.44 -0.16 -9.87
CA SER A 80 11.55 -0.01 -10.82
C SER A 80 11.24 0.98 -11.94
N GLN A 81 10.00 1.15 -12.33
CA GLN A 81 9.58 2.15 -13.31
C GLN A 81 9.71 3.58 -12.76
N ILE A 82 9.60 3.74 -11.44
CA ILE A 82 9.69 5.05 -10.78
C ILE A 82 11.12 5.42 -10.45
N HIS A 83 11.87 4.47 -9.87
CA HIS A 83 13.24 4.69 -9.38
C HIS A 83 14.33 4.33 -10.41
N GLY A 84 13.94 3.74 -11.54
CA GLY A 84 14.82 3.31 -12.61
C GLY A 84 15.13 1.82 -12.58
N ILE A 85 15.32 1.26 -13.77
CA ILE A 85 15.72 -0.13 -13.97
C ILE A 85 17.13 -0.30 -13.40
N GLY A 86 17.32 -1.28 -12.54
CA GLY A 86 18.60 -1.55 -11.87
C GLY A 86 18.71 -0.98 -10.46
N THR A 87 17.72 -0.22 -9.98
CA THR A 87 17.67 0.20 -8.58
C THR A 87 17.49 -1.02 -7.68
N THR A 88 18.40 -1.19 -6.74
CA THR A 88 18.33 -2.30 -5.79
C THR A 88 17.24 -2.03 -4.78
N ALA A 89 16.27 -2.93 -4.71
CA ALA A 89 15.20 -2.90 -3.74
C ALA A 89 15.27 -4.14 -2.84
N ASP A 90 15.34 -3.92 -1.53
CA ASP A 90 15.18 -4.96 -0.51
C ASP A 90 13.71 -5.02 -0.09
N ILE A 91 13.07 -6.18 -0.26
CA ILE A 91 11.65 -6.36 0.05
C ILE A 91 11.52 -7.40 1.16
N LYS A 92 10.91 -7.02 2.27
CA LYS A 92 10.69 -7.87 3.45
C LYS A 92 9.25 -7.79 3.90
N LEU A 93 8.70 -8.92 4.33
CA LEU A 93 7.40 -8.94 5.00
C LEU A 93 7.57 -8.43 6.43
N LEU A 94 6.80 -7.42 6.79
CA LEU A 94 6.77 -6.82 8.11
C LEU A 94 5.48 -7.26 8.81
N ASP A 95 5.60 -8.05 9.86
CA ASP A 95 4.49 -8.57 10.66
C ASP A 95 4.35 -7.87 12.02
N ALA A 96 5.25 -6.93 12.31
CA ALA A 96 5.25 -6.08 13.51
C ALA A 96 5.55 -4.63 13.13
N TYR A 97 5.14 -3.68 13.97
CA TYR A 97 5.47 -2.27 13.76
C TYR A 97 6.97 -2.02 13.84
N ASP A 98 7.45 -1.11 13.02
CA ASP A 98 8.82 -0.59 13.08
C ASP A 98 8.83 0.92 13.38
N THR A 99 10.01 1.53 13.31
CA THR A 99 10.21 2.94 13.69
C THR A 99 9.38 3.93 12.86
N TYR A 100 9.08 3.62 11.59
CA TYR A 100 8.37 4.52 10.67
C TYR A 100 6.99 4.02 10.27
N TYR A 101 6.72 2.72 10.43
CA TYR A 101 5.40 2.13 10.29
C TYR A 101 4.85 1.79 11.68
N ILE A 102 4.33 2.81 12.34
CA ILE A 102 3.95 2.75 13.75
C ILE A 102 2.70 3.60 13.99
N SER A 103 1.83 3.15 14.86
CA SER A 103 0.67 3.91 15.31
C SER A 103 0.40 3.60 16.77
N ARG A 104 0.22 4.66 17.57
CA ARG A 104 -0.21 4.55 18.98
C ARG A 104 -1.53 3.80 19.13
N LYS A 105 -2.46 4.06 18.21
CA LYS A 105 -3.79 3.42 18.20
C LYS A 105 -3.77 2.01 17.61
N ARG A 106 -2.62 1.53 17.13
CA ARG A 106 -2.44 0.24 16.46
C ARG A 106 -3.43 0.01 15.31
N ASN A 107 -3.82 1.07 14.62
CA ASN A 107 -4.79 1.05 13.51
C ASN A 107 -4.14 0.88 12.12
N LEU A 108 -2.82 0.78 12.04
CA LEU A 108 -2.13 0.42 10.80
C LEU A 108 -2.16 -1.09 10.63
N GLU A 109 -2.59 -1.53 9.46
CA GLU A 109 -2.72 -2.96 9.17
C GLU A 109 -1.38 -3.65 8.98
N LEU A 110 -1.30 -4.88 9.44
CA LEU A 110 -0.18 -5.80 9.27
C LEU A 110 -0.71 -7.15 8.75
N PRO A 111 0.07 -7.95 8.03
CA PRO A 111 1.43 -7.67 7.55
C PRO A 111 1.46 -6.71 6.36
N VAL A 112 2.61 -6.06 6.17
CA VAL A 112 2.88 -5.21 5.00
C VAL A 112 4.24 -5.55 4.39
N TRP A 113 4.40 -5.27 3.10
CA TRP A 113 5.71 -5.31 2.47
C TRP A 113 6.47 -4.03 2.77
N LYS A 114 7.61 -4.16 3.41
CA LYS A 114 8.59 -3.08 3.54
C LYS A 114 9.56 -3.17 2.38
N VAL A 115 9.62 -2.11 1.59
CA VAL A 115 10.50 -2.01 0.42
C VAL A 115 11.48 -0.88 0.65
N SER A 116 12.75 -1.22 0.81
CA SER A 116 13.83 -0.25 0.97
C SER A 116 14.56 -0.08 -0.35
N ILE A 117 14.58 1.12 -0.88
CA ILE A 117 15.25 1.49 -2.12
C ILE A 117 16.60 2.09 -1.81
N GLN A 118 17.64 1.61 -2.48
CA GLN A 118 18.99 2.16 -2.36
C GLN A 118 19.17 3.35 -3.31
N ASP A 119 18.51 4.44 -2.99
CA ASP A 119 18.63 5.71 -3.68
C ASP A 119 19.20 6.79 -2.74
N VAL A 120 19.45 8.00 -3.28
CA VAL A 120 20.04 9.13 -2.53
C VAL A 120 19.16 9.53 -1.33
N ASP A 121 17.86 9.35 -1.44
CA ASP A 121 16.88 9.72 -0.42
C ASP A 121 16.59 8.59 0.58
N ASN A 122 17.19 7.42 0.40
CA ASN A 122 16.88 6.21 1.18
C ASN A 122 15.37 5.95 1.24
N SER A 123 14.75 5.92 0.08
CA SER A 123 13.31 5.75 -0.06
C SER A 123 12.84 4.42 0.52
N CYS A 124 11.71 4.46 1.22
CA CYS A 124 11.12 3.28 1.82
C CYS A 124 9.60 3.30 1.64
N TYR A 125 9.04 2.17 1.25
CA TYR A 125 7.60 1.98 1.13
C TYR A 125 7.12 0.91 2.10
N TYR A 126 5.95 1.13 2.66
CA TYR A 126 5.18 0.13 3.40
C TYR A 126 3.89 -0.10 2.63
N ILE A 127 3.74 -1.28 2.05
CA ILE A 127 2.67 -1.57 1.09
C ILE A 127 1.81 -2.70 1.65
N ASN A 128 0.52 -2.42 1.83
CA ASN A 128 -0.44 -3.45 2.20
C ASN A 128 -0.78 -4.30 0.96
N PRO A 129 -0.42 -5.60 0.96
CA PRO A 129 -0.65 -6.46 -0.20
C PRO A 129 -2.13 -6.72 -0.49
N ARG A 130 -3.00 -6.53 0.50
CA ARG A 130 -4.43 -6.91 0.42
C ARG A 130 -5.33 -5.78 -0.08
N ASN A 131 -4.88 -4.52 0.04
CA ASN A 131 -5.68 -3.37 -0.39
C ASN A 131 -4.92 -2.34 -1.22
N GLY A 132 -3.62 -2.54 -1.46
CA GLY A 132 -2.80 -1.63 -2.26
C GLY A 132 -2.48 -0.29 -1.58
N GLN A 133 -2.91 -0.06 -0.36
CA GLN A 133 -2.54 1.15 0.39
C GLN A 133 -1.05 1.13 0.72
N TYR A 134 -0.42 2.29 0.67
CA TYR A 134 1.00 2.42 0.95
C TYR A 134 1.34 3.68 1.72
N ARG A 135 2.44 3.62 2.44
CA ARG A 135 3.11 4.76 3.07
C ARG A 135 4.50 4.90 2.47
N TYR A 136 4.84 6.10 2.05
CA TYR A 136 6.18 6.45 1.56
C TYR A 136 6.94 7.26 2.60
N VAL A 137 8.21 6.91 2.82
CA VAL A 137 9.12 7.57 3.76
C VAL A 137 10.47 7.74 3.08
N ASN A 138 11.05 8.92 3.20
CA ASN A 138 12.39 9.24 2.72
C ASN A 138 13.20 9.96 3.81
N THR A 139 14.44 10.29 3.56
CA THR A 139 15.30 10.98 4.53
C THR A 139 14.70 12.28 5.07
N PRO A 140 14.17 13.21 4.26
CA PRO A 140 13.48 14.39 4.75
C PRO A 140 12.26 14.09 5.62
N SER A 141 11.45 13.12 5.22
CA SER A 141 10.25 12.74 6.00
C SER A 141 10.60 12.04 7.31
N ARG A 142 11.71 11.28 7.35
CA ARG A 142 12.24 10.68 8.58
C ARG A 142 12.66 11.74 9.59
N TRP A 143 13.32 12.79 9.13
CA TRP A 143 13.68 13.93 9.97
C TRP A 143 12.44 14.60 10.57
N ASN A 144 11.42 14.87 9.74
CA ASN A 144 10.15 15.43 10.21
C ASN A 144 9.42 14.49 11.17
N HIS A 145 9.52 13.17 10.97
CA HIS A 145 8.94 12.18 11.89
C HIS A 145 9.56 12.27 13.29
N TRP A 146 10.86 12.49 13.39
CA TRP A 146 11.55 12.64 14.68
C TRP A 146 11.33 14.00 15.30
N MET A 147 11.44 15.05 14.51
CA MET A 147 11.41 16.43 15.02
C MET A 147 10.02 16.88 15.52
N TYR A 148 8.95 16.40 14.91
CA TYR A 148 7.61 16.88 15.23
C TYR A 148 6.71 15.79 15.82
N PRO A 149 6.38 14.71 15.11
CA PRO A 149 5.45 13.72 15.66
C PRO A 149 6.01 12.89 16.80
N ALA A 150 7.31 12.57 16.78
CA ALA A 150 7.94 11.79 17.84
C ALA A 150 7.96 12.57 19.16
N LEU A 151 8.23 13.88 19.11
CA LEU A 151 8.27 14.71 20.32
C LEU A 151 6.88 15.10 20.80
N HIS A 152 5.94 15.43 19.90
CA HIS A 152 4.61 15.88 20.28
C HIS A 152 3.61 14.75 20.55
N SER A 153 3.69 13.65 19.83
CA SER A 153 2.76 12.52 19.99
C SER A 153 3.35 11.32 20.69
N LEU A 154 4.62 11.39 21.10
CA LEU A 154 5.34 10.29 21.76
C LEU A 154 5.24 8.95 20.98
N ASN A 155 5.21 9.03 19.65
CA ASN A 155 5.14 7.86 18.78
C ASN A 155 6.52 7.18 18.63
N LEU A 156 7.18 6.91 19.73
CA LEU A 156 8.41 6.17 19.76
C LEU A 156 8.12 4.67 19.81
N LYS A 157 8.85 3.89 19.04
CA LYS A 157 8.61 2.45 18.92
C LYS A 157 8.59 1.76 20.30
N PHE A 158 9.55 2.07 21.17
CA PHE A 158 9.62 1.43 22.48
C PHE A 158 8.41 1.74 23.36
N LEU A 159 7.80 2.93 23.23
CA LEU A 159 6.58 3.28 23.95
C LEU A 159 5.36 2.55 23.40
N VAL A 160 5.29 2.34 22.07
CA VAL A 160 4.21 1.57 21.45
C VAL A 160 4.29 0.09 21.85
N ASP A 161 5.51 -0.44 21.96
CA ASP A 161 5.73 -1.81 22.41
C ASP A 161 5.49 -2.00 23.92
N HIS A 162 5.51 -0.88 24.69
CA HIS A 162 5.30 -0.88 26.14
C HIS A 162 4.19 0.11 26.53
N PRO A 163 2.93 -0.20 26.25
CA PRO A 163 1.80 0.75 26.38
C PRO A 163 1.57 1.24 27.80
N VAL A 164 2.14 0.58 28.82
CA VAL A 164 2.04 1.04 30.23
C VAL A 164 2.83 2.32 30.49
N LEU A 165 3.75 2.67 29.60
CA LEU A 165 4.57 3.88 29.72
C LEU A 165 3.96 5.14 29.08
N TRP A 166 2.77 5.01 28.53
CA TRP A 166 2.06 6.14 27.90
C TRP A 166 1.29 6.95 28.95
#